data_522eef57338d640de670f990c9bd1f10
#
_entry.id   522eef57338d640de670f990c9bd1f10
#
_cell.length_a   1.000
_cell.length_b   1.000
_cell.length_c   1.000
_cell.angle_alpha   90.00
_cell.angle_beta   90.00
_cell.angle_gamma   90.00
#
_symmetry.space_group_name_H-M   'P 1'
#
loop_
_entity.id
_entity.type
_entity.pdbx_description
1 polymer ?
#
loop_
_entity_poly.entity_id
_entity_poly.type
_entity_poly.pdbx_seq_one_letter_code
_entity_poly.pdbx_strand_id
1 'polypeptide(L)'
;MNCPRDGAELKIEHHRGIEVDHCPTCNGRWLDHDELDELEATVADKDTRRATIEYAKRPSELKCPKCDKTMRAFNYRAYNLEIDTCEDEHGFWLDTGEEGKVRDIMEERVRGLERAASAEESWGKFLGKMGNKSVWDNIKGMFGGGRR
;
A
#
# COMPACT_ATOMS: atom_id res chain seq x y z
N MET A 1 -21.12 13.15 12.50
CA MET A 1 -19.66 13.12 12.69
C MET A 1 -19.07 14.37 12.02
N ASN A 2 -18.09 15.01 12.63
CA ASN A 2 -17.58 16.29 12.16
C ASN A 2 -16.19 16.16 11.57
N CYS A 3 -15.91 16.95 10.53
CA CYS A 3 -14.62 17.01 9.87
C CYS A 3 -13.51 17.40 10.86
N PRO A 4 -12.40 16.65 10.94
CA PRO A 4 -11.32 16.99 11.87
C PRO A 4 -10.51 18.23 11.46
N ARG A 5 -10.66 18.71 10.21
CA ARG A 5 -9.95 19.91 9.73
C ARG A 5 -10.73 21.20 9.94
N ASP A 6 -12.02 21.21 9.64
CA ASP A 6 -12.84 22.45 9.62
C ASP A 6 -14.10 22.40 10.48
N GLY A 7 -14.41 21.23 11.07
CA GLY A 7 -15.58 21.03 11.92
C GLY A 7 -16.91 20.91 11.19
N ALA A 8 -16.93 20.94 9.86
CA ALA A 8 -18.14 20.75 9.08
C ALA A 8 -18.73 19.35 9.29
N GLU A 9 -20.05 19.24 9.23
CA GLU A 9 -20.71 17.93 9.32
C GLU A 9 -20.36 17.07 8.10
N LEU A 10 -19.82 15.86 8.36
CA LEU A 10 -19.53 14.89 7.32
C LEU A 10 -20.82 14.31 6.77
N LYS A 11 -20.82 14.05 5.47
CA LYS A 11 -21.94 13.47 4.73
C LYS A 11 -21.54 12.18 4.06
N ILE A 12 -22.45 11.22 4.05
CA ILE A 12 -22.25 9.96 3.34
C ILE A 12 -22.20 10.22 1.84
N GLU A 13 -21.15 9.74 1.21
CA GLU A 13 -20.92 9.76 -0.24
C GLU A 13 -20.59 8.35 -0.73
N HIS A 14 -21.03 8.01 -1.93
CA HIS A 14 -20.58 6.79 -2.61
C HIS A 14 -19.43 7.14 -3.54
N HIS A 15 -18.22 6.77 -3.13
CA HIS A 15 -17.01 6.98 -3.90
C HIS A 15 -16.51 5.65 -4.46
N ARG A 16 -16.53 5.48 -5.78
CA ARG A 16 -16.13 4.25 -6.48
C ARG A 16 -16.84 2.98 -5.99
N GLY A 17 -18.13 3.12 -5.61
CA GLY A 17 -18.94 2.03 -5.08
C GLY A 17 -18.77 1.75 -3.60
N ILE A 18 -17.95 2.54 -2.90
CA ILE A 18 -17.70 2.45 -1.47
C ILE A 18 -18.43 3.61 -0.78
N GLU A 19 -19.12 3.33 0.32
CA GLU A 19 -19.74 4.35 1.15
C GLU A 19 -18.67 4.95 2.08
N VAL A 20 -18.48 6.27 2.00
CA VAL A 20 -17.48 6.99 2.81
C VAL A 20 -18.08 8.25 3.38
N ASP A 21 -17.55 8.72 4.51
CA ASP A 21 -17.91 10.01 5.08
C ASP A 21 -17.09 11.14 4.46
N HIS A 22 -17.73 12.03 3.73
CA HIS A 22 -17.12 13.12 2.98
C HIS A 22 -17.36 14.49 3.62
N CYS A 23 -16.34 15.33 3.67
CA CYS A 23 -16.47 16.72 4.07
C CYS A 23 -16.84 17.61 2.88
N PRO A 24 -18.02 18.28 2.89
CA PRO A 24 -18.42 19.14 1.76
C PRO A 24 -17.60 20.43 1.66
N THR A 25 -16.84 20.79 2.68
CA THR A 25 -16.06 22.04 2.74
C THR A 25 -14.64 21.83 2.25
N CYS A 26 -13.88 20.87 2.83
CA CYS A 26 -12.48 20.63 2.47
C CYS A 26 -12.28 19.47 1.50
N ASN A 27 -13.36 18.75 1.16
CA ASN A 27 -13.32 17.54 0.32
C ASN A 27 -12.46 16.39 0.84
N GLY A 28 -12.10 16.39 2.12
CA GLY A 28 -11.47 15.25 2.77
C GLY A 28 -12.48 14.13 3.04
N ARG A 29 -11.97 12.93 3.31
CA ARG A 29 -12.78 11.73 3.55
C ARG A 29 -12.34 11.00 4.78
N TRP A 30 -13.31 10.51 5.54
CA TRP A 30 -13.09 9.56 6.61
C TRP A 30 -13.44 8.16 6.11
N LEU A 31 -12.51 7.22 6.27
CA LEU A 31 -12.68 5.82 5.94
C LEU A 31 -12.47 4.99 7.21
N ASP A 32 -13.35 4.05 7.50
CA ASP A 32 -13.04 3.01 8.46
C ASP A 32 -12.09 1.95 7.87
N HIS A 33 -11.72 0.95 8.66
CA HIS A 33 -10.77 -0.06 8.18
C HIS A 33 -11.32 -0.90 7.02
N ASP A 34 -12.61 -1.21 7.06
CA ASP A 34 -13.25 -2.02 6.01
C ASP A 34 -13.35 -1.20 4.72
N GLU A 35 -13.69 0.08 4.80
CA GLU A 35 -13.77 1.00 3.65
C GLU A 35 -12.40 1.24 3.00
N LEU A 36 -11.33 1.34 3.79
CA LEU A 36 -9.97 1.43 3.24
C LEU A 36 -9.59 0.12 2.54
N ASP A 37 -9.90 -1.04 3.14
CA ASP A 37 -9.65 -2.35 2.53
C ASP A 37 -10.44 -2.51 1.22
N GLU A 38 -11.69 -2.06 1.17
CA GLU A 38 -12.50 -2.02 -0.04
C GLU A 38 -11.90 -1.11 -1.13
N LEU A 39 -11.39 0.07 -0.74
CA LEU A 39 -10.70 0.99 -1.66
C LEU A 39 -9.48 0.32 -2.29
N GLU A 40 -8.65 -0.33 -1.48
CA GLU A 40 -7.49 -1.09 -1.96
C GLU A 40 -7.91 -2.27 -2.85
N ALA A 41 -9.02 -2.93 -2.54
CA ALA A 41 -9.57 -4.04 -3.31
C ALA A 41 -10.03 -3.65 -4.72
N THR A 42 -10.24 -2.36 -4.98
CA THR A 42 -10.58 -1.89 -6.34
C THR A 42 -9.45 -2.10 -7.35
N VAL A 43 -8.21 -2.29 -6.89
CA VAL A 43 -7.02 -2.40 -7.74
C VAL A 43 -6.11 -3.59 -7.40
N ALA A 44 -6.26 -4.23 -6.25
CA ALA A 44 -5.36 -5.28 -5.76
C ALA A 44 -6.11 -6.43 -5.09
N ASP A 45 -5.61 -7.64 -5.24
CA ASP A 45 -6.13 -8.81 -4.55
C ASP A 45 -5.71 -8.84 -3.07
N LYS A 46 -6.26 -9.80 -2.33
CA LYS A 46 -6.00 -9.96 -0.89
C LYS A 46 -4.53 -10.24 -0.58
N ASP A 47 -3.84 -10.99 -1.42
CA ASP A 47 -2.44 -11.36 -1.20
C ASP A 47 -1.51 -10.16 -1.42
N THR A 48 -1.76 -9.35 -2.43
CA THR A 48 -1.06 -8.09 -2.68
C THR A 48 -1.24 -7.09 -1.53
N ARG A 49 -2.40 -7.09 -0.88
CA ARG A 49 -2.73 -6.18 0.23
C ARG A 49 -2.18 -6.60 1.59
N ARG A 50 -1.64 -7.83 1.70
CA ARG A 50 -1.01 -8.34 2.92
C ARG A 50 0.29 -7.61 3.21
N ALA A 51 0.33 -6.52 3.82
CA ALA A 51 1.53 -5.88 4.34
C ALA A 51 1.13 -4.82 5.36
N THR A 52 2.05 -4.45 6.21
CA THR A 52 1.83 -3.35 7.13
C THR A 52 1.54 -2.08 6.34
N ILE A 53 0.40 -1.47 6.60
CA ILE A 53 -0.01 -0.22 5.95
C ILE A 53 0.53 1.01 6.65
N GLU A 54 0.86 0.92 7.94
CA GLU A 54 1.27 2.03 8.77
C GLU A 54 2.77 2.00 9.07
N TYR A 55 3.48 3.04 8.67
CA TYR A 55 4.91 3.22 8.90
C TYR A 55 5.20 4.59 9.51
N ALA A 56 6.26 4.66 10.31
CA ALA A 56 6.77 5.92 10.84
C ALA A 56 5.70 6.81 11.51
N LYS A 57 4.87 6.22 12.38
CA LYS A 57 3.82 6.94 13.09
C LYS A 57 4.37 8.11 13.92
N ARG A 58 3.73 9.25 13.81
CA ARG A 58 4.03 10.47 14.56
C ARG A 58 2.73 11.15 15.02
N PRO A 59 2.76 12.06 16.02
CA PRO A 59 1.57 12.80 16.42
C PRO A 59 0.98 13.59 15.25
N SER A 60 -0.33 13.53 15.08
CA SER A 60 -1.09 14.38 14.17
C SER A 60 -1.60 15.63 14.88
N GLU A 61 -1.95 16.66 14.13
CA GLU A 61 -2.67 17.82 14.63
C GLU A 61 -4.19 17.61 14.64
N LEU A 62 -4.65 16.54 14.01
CA LEU A 62 -6.07 16.23 13.85
C LEU A 62 -6.60 15.34 14.98
N LYS A 63 -7.89 15.49 15.25
CA LYS A 63 -8.61 14.65 16.22
C LYS A 63 -9.53 13.68 15.51
N CYS A 64 -9.65 12.49 16.07
CA CYS A 64 -10.57 11.48 15.57
C CYS A 64 -12.04 11.98 15.67
N PRO A 65 -12.79 11.97 14.58
CA PRO A 65 -14.18 12.41 14.58
C PRO A 65 -15.13 11.51 15.39
N LYS A 66 -14.69 10.30 15.76
CA LYS A 66 -15.46 9.33 16.55
C LYS A 66 -15.19 9.42 18.07
N CYS A 67 -13.94 9.65 18.48
CA CYS A 67 -13.57 9.64 19.90
C CYS A 67 -12.88 10.90 20.42
N ASP A 68 -12.65 11.89 19.56
CA ASP A 68 -12.00 13.18 19.87
C ASP A 68 -10.54 13.09 20.39
N LYS A 69 -9.94 11.90 20.36
CA LYS A 69 -8.52 11.72 20.67
C LYS A 69 -7.65 12.22 19.53
N THR A 70 -6.47 12.75 19.86
CA THR A 70 -5.46 13.13 18.86
C THR A 70 -5.08 11.91 18.03
N MET A 71 -5.13 12.05 16.72
CA MET A 71 -4.75 10.98 15.79
C MET A 71 -3.24 10.86 15.63
N ARG A 72 -2.82 9.86 14.90
CA ARG A 72 -1.43 9.65 14.49
C ARG A 72 -1.34 9.79 12.97
N ALA A 73 -0.37 10.56 12.51
CA ALA A 73 -0.01 10.58 11.11
C ALA A 73 1.01 9.47 10.82
N PHE A 74 0.92 8.85 9.67
CA PHE A 74 1.83 7.77 9.25
C PHE A 74 2.06 7.82 7.73
N ASN A 75 3.16 7.20 7.29
CA ASN A 75 3.41 7.00 5.88
C ASN A 75 2.69 5.72 5.42
N TYR A 76 1.75 5.87 4.50
CA TYR A 76 1.00 4.76 3.94
C TYR A 76 1.93 3.79 3.20
N ARG A 77 2.01 2.54 3.69
CA ARG A 77 2.82 1.45 3.14
C ARG A 77 4.28 1.85 2.82
N ALA A 78 4.88 2.70 3.64
CA ALA A 78 6.24 3.25 3.48
C ALA A 78 6.43 4.14 2.22
N TYR A 79 5.35 4.55 1.57
CA TYR A 79 5.40 5.55 0.51
C TYR A 79 5.35 6.98 1.08
N ASN A 80 5.66 7.96 0.24
CA ASN A 80 5.59 9.37 0.61
C ASN A 80 4.14 9.90 0.52
N LEU A 81 3.23 9.23 1.20
CA LEU A 81 1.85 9.62 1.39
C LEU A 81 1.53 9.57 2.87
N GLU A 82 1.26 10.71 3.47
CA GLU A 82 0.91 10.82 4.88
C GLU A 82 -0.60 10.78 5.06
N ILE A 83 -1.08 9.87 5.91
CA ILE A 83 -2.49 9.69 6.25
C ILE A 83 -2.62 9.73 7.77
N ASP A 84 -3.73 10.22 8.27
CA ASP A 84 -4.05 10.24 9.70
C ASP A 84 -4.91 9.04 10.11
N THR A 85 -4.60 8.45 11.26
CA THR A 85 -5.35 7.31 11.82
C THR A 85 -5.65 7.48 13.30
N CYS A 86 -6.76 6.91 13.75
CA CYS A 86 -7.08 6.82 15.17
C CYS A 86 -6.37 5.63 15.80
N GLU A 87 -5.73 5.84 16.97
CA GLU A 87 -5.07 4.75 17.72
C GLU A 87 -6.06 3.70 18.26
N ASP A 88 -7.33 4.07 18.46
CA ASP A 88 -8.40 3.15 18.85
C ASP A 88 -9.03 2.42 17.63
N GLU A 89 -8.36 2.43 16.50
CA GLU A 89 -8.75 1.72 15.27
C GLU A 89 -10.13 2.13 14.70
N HIS A 90 -10.55 3.38 14.92
CA HIS A 90 -11.82 3.88 14.38
C HIS A 90 -11.79 4.15 12.87
N GLY A 91 -10.61 4.36 12.28
CA GLY A 91 -10.45 4.60 10.85
C GLY A 91 -9.35 5.59 10.50
N PHE A 92 -9.42 6.10 9.28
CA PHE A 92 -8.43 6.94 8.63
C PHE A 92 -9.06 8.23 8.11
N TRP A 93 -8.31 9.33 8.21
CA TRP A 93 -8.63 10.56 7.53
C TRP A 93 -7.72 10.75 6.31
N LEU A 94 -8.35 10.94 5.17
CA LEU A 94 -7.68 11.24 3.91
C LEU A 94 -8.04 12.64 3.47
N ASP A 95 -7.04 13.48 3.25
CA ASP A 95 -7.23 14.80 2.65
C ASP A 95 -7.62 14.68 1.17
N THR A 96 -8.06 15.77 0.59
CA THR A 96 -8.46 15.83 -0.82
C THR A 96 -7.43 15.20 -1.74
N GLY A 97 -7.82 14.22 -2.52
CA GLY A 97 -6.99 13.55 -3.52
C GLY A 97 -6.11 12.43 -2.97
N GLU A 98 -6.05 12.20 -1.68
CA GLU A 98 -5.23 11.12 -1.11
C GLU A 98 -5.81 9.73 -1.38
N GLU A 99 -7.12 9.60 -1.50
CA GLU A 99 -7.75 8.35 -1.93
C GLU A 99 -7.30 7.90 -3.33
N GLY A 100 -7.06 8.85 -4.23
CA GLY A 100 -6.47 8.58 -5.55
C GLY A 100 -5.03 8.09 -5.43
N LYS A 101 -4.24 8.71 -4.56
CA LYS A 101 -2.84 8.32 -4.29
C LYS A 101 -2.75 6.92 -3.66
N VAL A 102 -3.67 6.56 -2.75
CA VAL A 102 -3.76 5.20 -2.20
C VAL A 102 -3.92 4.19 -3.33
N ARG A 103 -4.83 4.43 -4.26
CA ARG A 103 -5.02 3.57 -5.43
C ARG A 103 -3.80 3.49 -6.32
N ASP A 104 -3.15 4.61 -6.62
CA ASP A 104 -1.94 4.66 -7.43
C ASP A 104 -0.81 3.83 -6.80
N ILE A 105 -0.64 3.91 -5.48
CA ILE A 105 0.33 3.12 -4.72
C ILE A 105 -0.01 1.62 -4.83
N MET A 106 -1.27 1.24 -4.70
CA MET A 106 -1.68 -0.16 -4.84
C MET A 106 -1.46 -0.68 -6.26
N GLU A 107 -1.76 0.11 -7.28
CA GLU A 107 -1.46 -0.25 -8.68
C GLU A 107 0.04 -0.44 -8.92
N GLU A 108 0.88 0.41 -8.33
CA GLU A 108 2.34 0.27 -8.41
C GLU A 108 2.81 -1.02 -7.74
N ARG A 109 2.24 -1.39 -6.58
CA ARG A 109 2.54 -2.66 -5.90
C ARG A 109 2.17 -3.87 -6.75
N VAL A 110 0.99 -3.87 -7.38
CA VAL A 110 0.57 -4.94 -8.30
C VAL A 110 1.59 -5.10 -9.43
N ARG A 111 1.92 -4.00 -10.11
CA ARG A 111 2.92 -4.02 -11.19
C ARG A 111 4.30 -4.47 -10.72
N GLY A 112 4.68 -4.12 -9.49
CA GLY A 112 5.95 -4.55 -8.87
C GLY A 112 5.99 -6.05 -8.65
N LEU A 113 4.93 -6.65 -8.13
CA LEU A 113 4.81 -8.08 -7.89
C LEU A 113 4.77 -8.87 -9.20
N GLU A 114 4.06 -8.39 -10.21
CA GLU A 114 4.05 -9.01 -11.55
C GLU A 114 5.45 -9.02 -12.18
N ARG A 115 6.20 -7.92 -12.06
CA ARG A 115 7.60 -7.86 -12.53
C ARG A 115 8.50 -8.82 -11.77
N ALA A 116 8.36 -8.92 -10.46
CA ALA A 116 9.11 -9.85 -9.63
C ALA A 116 8.82 -11.31 -9.99
N ALA A 117 7.55 -11.67 -10.17
CA ALA A 117 7.14 -13.01 -10.60
C ALA A 117 7.71 -13.38 -11.97
N SER A 118 7.68 -12.44 -12.94
CA SER A 118 8.28 -12.64 -14.26
C SER A 118 9.80 -12.80 -14.19
N ALA A 119 10.47 -12.07 -13.31
CA ALA A 119 11.92 -12.19 -13.08
C ALA A 119 12.27 -13.55 -12.46
N GLU A 120 11.50 -14.02 -11.48
CA GLU A 120 11.69 -15.36 -10.89
C GLU A 120 11.50 -16.48 -11.92
N GLU A 121 10.46 -16.39 -12.76
CA GLU A 121 10.23 -17.35 -13.82
C GLU A 121 11.40 -17.38 -14.83
N SER A 122 11.89 -16.21 -15.22
CA SER A 122 13.02 -16.07 -16.13
C SER A 122 14.30 -16.64 -15.51
N TRP A 123 14.54 -16.40 -14.23
CA TRP A 123 15.66 -16.93 -13.48
C TRP A 123 15.58 -18.46 -13.33
N GLY A 124 14.39 -18.99 -13.03
CA GLY A 124 14.14 -20.44 -13.00
C GLY A 124 14.43 -21.12 -14.33
N LYS A 125 14.00 -20.53 -15.45
CA LYS A 125 14.31 -21.01 -16.81
C LYS A 125 15.82 -20.96 -17.11
N PHE A 126 16.49 -19.90 -16.67
CA PHE A 126 17.95 -19.77 -16.82
C PHE A 126 18.71 -20.85 -16.01
N LEU A 127 18.35 -21.03 -14.73
CA LEU A 127 18.95 -22.08 -13.90
C LEU A 127 18.67 -23.49 -14.43
N GLY A 128 17.46 -23.75 -14.96
CA GLY A 128 17.11 -25.02 -15.60
C GLY A 128 17.97 -25.32 -16.83
N LYS A 129 18.33 -24.29 -17.61
CA LYS A 129 19.25 -24.41 -18.72
C LYS A 129 20.70 -24.67 -18.25
N MET A 130 21.13 -24.06 -17.16
CA MET A 130 22.44 -24.25 -16.56
C MET A 130 22.59 -25.60 -15.86
N GLY A 131 21.49 -26.20 -15.39
CA GLY A 131 21.48 -27.55 -14.81
C GLY A 131 21.72 -28.67 -15.81
N ASN A 132 21.77 -28.40 -17.11
CA ASN A 132 22.14 -29.34 -18.13
C ASN A 132 23.64 -29.65 -18.00
N LYS A 133 23.98 -30.91 -17.87
CA LYS A 133 25.33 -31.45 -17.58
C LYS A 133 26.46 -30.83 -18.43
N SER A 134 26.16 -30.43 -19.67
CA SER A 134 27.11 -29.81 -20.59
C SER A 134 27.54 -28.39 -20.18
N VAL A 135 26.73 -27.65 -19.48
CA VAL A 135 27.05 -26.28 -19.03
C VAL A 135 27.96 -26.34 -17.80
N TRP A 136 27.71 -27.29 -16.89
CA TRP A 136 28.58 -27.54 -15.73
C TRP A 136 29.95 -28.02 -16.14
N ASP A 137 30.07 -28.85 -17.18
CA ASP A 137 31.35 -29.35 -17.70
C ASP A 137 32.15 -28.21 -18.35
N ASN A 138 31.51 -27.28 -19.05
CA ASN A 138 32.13 -26.07 -19.59
C ASN A 138 32.63 -25.11 -18.51
N ILE A 139 31.87 -24.91 -17.44
CA ILE A 139 32.27 -24.05 -16.32
C ILE A 139 33.45 -24.66 -15.55
N LYS A 140 33.44 -25.98 -15.31
CA LYS A 140 34.56 -26.67 -14.68
C LYS A 140 35.84 -26.57 -15.51
N GLY A 141 35.72 -26.59 -16.85
CA GLY A 141 36.84 -26.38 -17.75
C GLY A 141 37.45 -24.98 -17.68
N MET A 142 36.64 -23.95 -17.41
CA MET A 142 37.10 -22.56 -17.25
C MET A 142 37.82 -22.30 -15.92
N PHE A 143 37.47 -23.00 -14.86
CA PHE A 143 38.11 -22.86 -13.53
C PHE A 143 39.14 -23.97 -13.20
N GLY A 144 39.30 -24.97 -14.07
CA GLY A 144 40.24 -26.10 -13.87
C GLY A 144 41.63 -25.87 -14.39
N GLY A 145 41.95 -24.69 -14.94
CA GLY A 145 43.25 -24.37 -15.52
C GLY A 145 44.17 -23.53 -14.63
N GLY A 146 44.43 -23.97 -13.42
CA GLY A 146 45.31 -23.24 -12.51
C GLY A 146 45.92 -24.08 -11.40
N ARG A 147 46.69 -25.07 -11.77
CA ARG A 147 47.71 -25.67 -10.88
C ARG A 147 48.98 -25.95 -11.64
N ARG A 148 49.88 -25.06 -11.48
CA ARG A 148 51.31 -25.32 -11.38
C ARG A 148 51.91 -24.38 -10.40
#